data_ad44e545eaab69d193c0a9e8892aafe2
#
_entry.id   ad44e545eaab69d193c0a9e8892aafe2
#
_cell.length_a   1.000
_cell.length_b   1.000
_cell.length_c   1.000
_cell.angle_alpha   90.00
_cell.angle_beta   90.00
_cell.angle_gamma   90.00
#
_symmetry.space_group_name_H-M   'P 1'
#
loop_
_entity.id
_entity.type
_entity.pdbx_description
1 polymer ?
#
loop_
_entity_poly.entity_id
_entity_poly.type
_entity_poly.pdbx_seq_one_letter_code
_entity_poly.pdbx_strand_id
1 'polypeptide(L)'
;MIDMVGIGPFVVLPLVIKTIGGPQFMWAWVLGAVISLIDAFVWAELGAAFPQAGGSYNFLKISYGERRWGRLLSFLYVWQTLIQAPLVIASGAIGFAQYASYLMPLDDWQRRAVSGGAVLLIIILLYRKIDSIGKIGLVMWGAVLLTLGWIIIGGLTNARIPLSETISGMIPAVGSVSGGLLAAGLGQASVKTIYCYLGYYNVCHLGSEIRRPTRNIPASMFISIVGIAVLYLLMNLSVVSVVPWQVAQNSEFIVSTFVETLYGSGAAKVATVLVLLVAFSSLFAVLLGYSRVPYAAAVDGQFFKIFARLHPAKQFPYVSLLFLGGLGFVFSLLFRLGDVITAILAMRIVIQFVGQAVGLLLLHRRRAIADFPFRMPLFPLPVVLAISVWLFVFFSTGLPFMLSGLTIIGLGIVAFLISARFRKQWPFESVSS
;
A
#
# COMPACT_ATOMS: atom_id res chain seq x y z
N MET A 1 -1.39 6.14 -10.09
CA MET A 1 -2.73 6.43 -9.55
C MET A 1 -3.59 5.19 -9.36
N ILE A 2 -3.79 4.35 -10.39
CA ILE A 2 -4.66 3.14 -10.29
C ILE A 2 -4.31 2.26 -9.08
N ASP A 3 -3.02 2.04 -8.81
CA ASP A 3 -2.57 1.18 -7.70
C ASP A 3 -2.69 1.83 -6.31
N MET A 4 -2.91 3.15 -6.24
CA MET A 4 -3.11 3.87 -4.97
C MET A 4 -4.58 3.87 -4.53
N VAL A 5 -5.53 3.84 -5.47
CA VAL A 5 -6.96 3.88 -5.15
C VAL A 5 -7.56 2.49 -5.28
N GLY A 6 -7.60 1.81 -4.16
CA GLY A 6 -8.36 0.57 -4.00
C GLY A 6 -9.56 0.79 -3.06
N ILE A 7 -9.96 -0.27 -2.37
CA ILE A 7 -11.02 -0.19 -1.36
C ILE A 7 -10.58 0.57 -0.10
N GLY A 8 -9.26 0.77 0.08
CA GLY A 8 -8.65 1.35 1.27
C GLY A 8 -9.37 2.58 1.82
N PRO A 9 -9.53 3.69 1.08
CA PRO A 9 -10.11 4.91 1.61
C PRO A 9 -11.55 4.72 2.10
N PHE A 10 -12.32 3.83 1.49
CA PHE A 10 -13.72 3.59 1.83
C PHE A 10 -13.89 2.79 3.13
N VAL A 11 -12.96 1.89 3.46
CA VAL A 11 -13.01 1.10 4.70
C VAL A 11 -12.18 1.72 5.82
N VAL A 12 -11.19 2.55 5.49
CA VAL A 12 -10.27 3.16 6.45
C VAL A 12 -10.84 4.41 7.09
N LEU A 13 -11.69 5.19 6.39
CA LEU A 13 -12.26 6.42 6.92
C LEU A 13 -12.93 6.23 8.30
N PRO A 14 -13.86 5.28 8.51
CA PRO A 14 -14.44 5.03 9.82
C PRO A 14 -13.41 4.65 10.88
N LEU A 15 -12.40 3.85 10.51
CA LEU A 15 -11.33 3.44 11.41
C LEU A 15 -10.45 4.62 11.86
N VAL A 16 -10.19 5.58 10.98
CA VAL A 16 -9.42 6.79 11.28
C VAL A 16 -10.22 7.70 12.21
N ILE A 17 -11.50 7.94 11.90
CA ILE A 17 -12.39 8.73 12.75
C ILE A 17 -12.47 8.13 14.15
N LYS A 18 -12.67 6.81 14.26
CA LYS A 18 -12.74 6.08 15.53
C LYS A 18 -11.43 6.16 16.32
N THR A 19 -10.27 6.17 15.65
CA THR A 19 -8.96 6.23 16.30
C THR A 19 -8.69 7.61 16.90
N ILE A 20 -9.11 8.68 16.21
CA ILE A 20 -8.95 10.07 16.68
C ILE A 20 -10.05 10.44 17.68
N GLY A 21 -11.28 9.91 17.50
CA GLY A 21 -12.44 10.20 18.35
C GLY A 21 -13.03 11.60 18.15
N GLY A 22 -12.79 12.24 17.00
CA GLY A 22 -13.26 13.60 16.76
C GLY A 22 -13.07 14.09 15.33
N PRO A 23 -13.53 15.31 15.03
CA PRO A 23 -13.46 15.89 13.67
C PRO A 23 -12.02 16.18 13.21
N GLN A 24 -11.03 16.14 14.10
CA GLN A 24 -9.61 16.32 13.80
C GLN A 24 -9.00 15.16 13.02
N PHE A 25 -9.76 14.11 12.70
CA PHE A 25 -9.31 12.95 11.91
C PHE A 25 -8.72 13.34 10.55
N MET A 26 -9.11 14.48 10.00
CA MET A 26 -8.61 14.99 8.73
C MET A 26 -7.09 15.23 8.75
N TRP A 27 -6.52 15.60 9.90
CA TRP A 27 -5.07 15.78 10.04
C TRP A 27 -4.28 14.49 9.83
N ALA A 28 -4.86 13.32 10.13
CA ALA A 28 -4.22 12.05 9.82
C ALA A 28 -4.11 11.82 8.30
N TRP A 29 -5.07 12.28 7.51
CA TRP A 29 -5.00 12.21 6.05
C TRP A 29 -3.99 13.19 5.46
N VAL A 30 -3.92 14.41 6.00
CA VAL A 30 -2.89 15.39 5.63
C VAL A 30 -1.50 14.85 5.98
N LEU A 31 -1.32 14.31 7.18
CA LEU A 31 -0.06 13.74 7.62
C LEU A 31 0.35 12.53 6.74
N GLY A 32 -0.59 11.66 6.39
CA GLY A 32 -0.34 10.56 5.46
C GLY A 32 0.13 11.02 4.09
N ALA A 33 -0.47 12.11 3.54
CA ALA A 33 -0.03 12.71 2.29
C ALA A 33 1.39 13.31 2.40
N VAL A 34 1.67 14.05 3.47
CA VAL A 34 2.99 14.66 3.72
C VAL A 34 4.07 13.60 3.84
N ILE A 35 3.81 12.53 4.60
CA ILE A 35 4.74 11.40 4.75
C ILE A 35 5.02 10.76 3.39
N SER A 36 3.98 10.51 2.60
CA SER A 36 4.12 9.93 1.27
C SER A 36 4.90 10.83 0.31
N LEU A 37 4.71 12.17 0.40
CA LEU A 37 5.48 13.14 -0.40
C LEU A 37 6.96 13.17 -0.01
N ILE A 38 7.27 13.12 1.29
CA ILE A 38 8.64 13.08 1.79
C ILE A 38 9.34 11.80 1.29
N ASP A 39 8.67 10.66 1.41
CA ASP A 39 9.22 9.37 0.95
C ASP A 39 9.34 9.31 -0.58
N ALA A 40 8.44 9.98 -1.31
CA ALA A 40 8.48 10.04 -2.77
C ALA A 40 9.79 10.67 -3.30
N PHE A 41 10.44 11.58 -2.58
CA PHE A 41 11.75 12.10 -2.97
C PHE A 41 12.81 10.99 -3.01
N VAL A 42 12.82 10.09 -2.03
CA VAL A 42 13.75 8.95 -1.99
C VAL A 42 13.50 8.02 -3.17
N TRP A 43 12.22 7.69 -3.42
CA TRP A 43 11.84 6.80 -4.53
C TRP A 43 12.07 7.42 -5.90
N ALA A 44 11.80 8.72 -6.04
CA ALA A 44 11.98 9.45 -7.28
C ALA A 44 13.44 9.50 -7.70
N GLU A 45 14.34 9.73 -6.75
CA GLU A 45 15.77 9.79 -7.02
C GLU A 45 16.34 8.42 -7.36
N LEU A 46 16.01 7.38 -6.59
CA LEU A 46 16.40 6.01 -6.88
C LEU A 46 15.79 5.50 -8.19
N GLY A 47 14.51 5.76 -8.43
CA GLY A 47 13.81 5.32 -9.64
C GLY A 47 14.31 6.01 -10.91
N ALA A 48 14.70 7.28 -10.83
CA ALA A 48 15.31 8.00 -11.92
C ALA A 48 16.74 7.55 -12.22
N ALA A 49 17.52 7.24 -11.16
CA ALA A 49 18.90 6.80 -11.28
C ALA A 49 19.01 5.33 -11.74
N PHE A 50 18.07 4.48 -11.33
CA PHE A 50 18.08 3.04 -11.61
C PHE A 50 16.74 2.57 -12.16
N PRO A 51 16.37 2.94 -13.39
CA PRO A 51 15.07 2.64 -13.99
C PRO A 51 14.94 1.20 -14.48
N GLN A 52 15.50 0.24 -13.75
CA GLN A 52 15.38 -1.19 -14.04
C GLN A 52 14.10 -1.74 -13.41
N ALA A 53 13.52 -2.77 -14.00
CA ALA A 53 12.38 -3.45 -13.41
C ALA A 53 12.76 -4.08 -12.06
N GLY A 54 11.85 -4.02 -11.07
CA GLY A 54 12.05 -4.63 -9.75
C GLY A 54 12.08 -3.67 -8.56
N GLY A 55 12.16 -2.35 -8.79
CA GLY A 55 12.04 -1.33 -7.73
C GLY A 55 12.94 -1.60 -6.53
N SER A 56 12.37 -1.69 -5.31
CA SER A 56 13.12 -1.89 -4.05
C SER A 56 14.11 -3.05 -4.06
N TYR A 57 13.77 -4.14 -4.77
CA TYR A 57 14.70 -5.27 -4.92
C TYR A 57 16.04 -4.82 -5.49
N ASN A 58 16.01 -4.07 -6.60
CA ASN A 58 17.21 -3.56 -7.26
C ASN A 58 17.85 -2.41 -6.46
N PHE A 59 17.05 -1.51 -5.90
CA PHE A 59 17.55 -0.38 -5.13
C PHE A 59 18.38 -0.85 -3.92
N LEU A 60 17.89 -1.80 -3.15
CA LEU A 60 18.61 -2.38 -2.02
C LEU A 60 19.86 -3.13 -2.48
N LYS A 61 19.76 -3.91 -3.57
CA LYS A 61 20.89 -4.65 -4.15
C LYS A 61 22.03 -3.71 -4.54
N ILE A 62 21.74 -2.62 -5.24
CA ILE A 62 22.73 -1.66 -5.73
C ILE A 62 23.29 -0.81 -4.59
N SER A 63 22.42 -0.30 -3.70
CA SER A 63 22.79 0.64 -2.65
C SER A 63 23.76 0.04 -1.63
N TYR A 64 23.60 -1.22 -1.28
CA TYR A 64 24.41 -1.91 -0.29
C TYR A 64 25.50 -2.81 -0.87
N GLY A 65 25.58 -2.88 -2.20
CA GLY A 65 26.58 -3.68 -2.93
C GLY A 65 26.09 -5.10 -3.23
N GLU A 66 26.12 -5.45 -4.51
CA GLU A 66 25.49 -6.63 -5.09
C GLU A 66 25.96 -7.99 -4.55
N ARG A 67 27.20 -8.06 -4.05
CA ARG A 67 27.83 -9.31 -3.60
C ARG A 67 27.72 -9.58 -2.09
N ARG A 68 27.36 -8.55 -1.28
CA ARG A 68 27.38 -8.63 0.20
C ARG A 68 26.03 -8.23 0.80
N TRP A 69 25.99 -7.13 1.52
CA TRP A 69 24.80 -6.63 2.23
C TRP A 69 23.61 -6.37 1.32
N GLY A 70 23.84 -5.90 0.09
CA GLY A 70 22.77 -5.68 -0.88
C GLY A 70 22.04 -6.97 -1.25
N ARG A 71 22.77 -8.10 -1.28
CA ARG A 71 22.19 -9.41 -1.50
C ARG A 71 21.29 -9.85 -0.34
N LEU A 72 21.72 -9.62 0.91
CA LEU A 72 20.90 -9.90 2.09
C LEU A 72 19.63 -9.04 2.09
N LEU A 73 19.78 -7.71 1.91
CA LEU A 73 18.63 -6.80 1.99
C LEU A 73 17.64 -7.01 0.85
N SER A 74 18.10 -7.27 -0.37
CA SER A 74 17.22 -7.62 -1.48
C SER A 74 16.50 -8.95 -1.26
N PHE A 75 17.17 -9.95 -0.67
CA PHE A 75 16.54 -11.20 -0.25
C PHE A 75 15.48 -10.95 0.82
N LEU A 76 15.78 -10.17 1.85
CA LEU A 76 14.84 -9.82 2.92
C LEU A 76 13.62 -9.07 2.39
N TYR A 77 13.80 -8.19 1.40
CA TYR A 77 12.68 -7.52 0.75
C TYR A 77 11.73 -8.54 0.05
N VAL A 78 12.28 -9.49 -0.68
CA VAL A 78 11.45 -10.53 -1.33
C VAL A 78 10.85 -11.47 -0.31
N TRP A 79 11.60 -11.85 0.74
CA TRP A 79 11.12 -12.67 1.84
C TRP A 79 9.92 -12.07 2.55
N GLN A 80 10.01 -10.80 2.96
CA GLN A 80 8.88 -10.12 3.58
C GLN A 80 7.69 -9.97 2.61
N THR A 81 7.94 -9.80 1.32
CA THR A 81 6.89 -9.70 0.29
C THR A 81 6.06 -10.98 0.20
N LEU A 82 6.63 -12.16 0.48
CA LEU A 82 5.87 -13.41 0.51
C LEU A 82 4.77 -13.45 1.58
N ILE A 83 4.86 -12.62 2.61
CA ILE A 83 3.86 -12.52 3.69
C ILE A 83 3.03 -11.24 3.53
N GLN A 84 3.70 -10.13 3.23
CA GLN A 84 3.07 -8.82 3.13
C GLN A 84 2.11 -8.73 1.93
N ALA A 85 2.47 -9.28 0.75
CA ALA A 85 1.57 -9.26 -0.40
C ALA A 85 0.27 -10.05 -0.17
N PRO A 86 0.29 -11.27 0.40
CA PRO A 86 -0.92 -11.95 0.85
C PRO A 86 -1.78 -11.15 1.84
N LEU A 87 -1.16 -10.38 2.76
CA LEU A 87 -1.91 -9.49 3.64
C LEU A 87 -2.61 -8.36 2.88
N VAL A 88 -1.95 -7.77 1.87
CA VAL A 88 -2.61 -6.77 1.00
C VAL A 88 -3.79 -7.37 0.25
N ILE A 89 -3.65 -8.59 -0.28
CA ILE A 89 -4.74 -9.32 -0.92
C ILE A 89 -5.88 -9.56 0.08
N ALA A 90 -5.56 -10.05 1.28
CA ALA A 90 -6.54 -10.29 2.33
C ALA A 90 -7.29 -9.01 2.73
N SER A 91 -6.58 -7.86 2.89
CA SER A 91 -7.23 -6.59 3.25
C SER A 91 -8.26 -6.15 2.22
N GLY A 92 -7.94 -6.27 0.92
CA GLY A 92 -8.88 -5.96 -0.16
C GLY A 92 -10.07 -6.92 -0.19
N ALA A 93 -9.85 -8.21 0.05
CA ALA A 93 -10.90 -9.23 0.05
C ALA A 93 -11.85 -9.09 1.27
N ILE A 94 -11.30 -8.80 2.45
CA ILE A 94 -12.10 -8.53 3.66
C ILE A 94 -12.96 -7.27 3.44
N GLY A 95 -12.38 -6.21 2.89
CA GLY A 95 -13.12 -5.00 2.56
C GLY A 95 -14.19 -5.24 1.50
N PHE A 96 -13.93 -6.07 0.48
CA PHE A 96 -14.91 -6.50 -0.49
C PHE A 96 -16.10 -7.20 0.19
N ALA A 97 -15.84 -8.18 1.06
CA ALA A 97 -16.89 -8.90 1.79
C ALA A 97 -17.68 -7.98 2.74
N GLN A 98 -17.00 -7.02 3.37
CA GLN A 98 -17.61 -6.00 4.21
C GLN A 98 -18.66 -5.20 3.41
N TYR A 99 -18.33 -4.67 2.24
CA TYR A 99 -19.26 -3.93 1.40
C TYR A 99 -20.35 -4.83 0.77
N ALA A 100 -20.03 -6.09 0.46
CA ALA A 100 -21.03 -7.05 -0.02
C ALA A 100 -22.15 -7.28 1.01
N SER A 101 -21.85 -7.14 2.31
CA SER A 101 -22.84 -7.26 3.41
C SER A 101 -23.91 -6.17 3.38
N TYR A 102 -23.68 -5.05 2.69
CA TYR A 102 -24.73 -4.05 2.48
C TYR A 102 -25.79 -4.51 1.48
N LEU A 103 -25.42 -5.29 0.47
CA LEU A 103 -26.35 -5.82 -0.54
C LEU A 103 -27.16 -7.01 -0.01
N MET A 104 -26.50 -7.86 0.77
CA MET A 104 -27.06 -9.03 1.42
C MET A 104 -26.52 -9.08 2.85
N PRO A 105 -27.37 -9.04 3.89
CA PRO A 105 -26.91 -9.22 5.26
C PRO A 105 -26.16 -10.56 5.39
N LEU A 106 -24.89 -10.51 5.70
CA LEU A 106 -24.02 -11.67 5.83
C LEU A 106 -23.61 -11.84 7.29
N ASP A 107 -23.65 -13.06 7.78
CA ASP A 107 -23.03 -13.42 9.05
C ASP A 107 -21.49 -13.50 8.95
N ASP A 108 -20.81 -13.66 10.06
CA ASP A 108 -19.33 -13.68 10.10
C ASP A 108 -18.74 -14.80 9.24
N TRP A 109 -19.39 -15.95 9.17
CA TRP A 109 -18.92 -17.07 8.35
C TRP A 109 -19.14 -16.80 6.86
N GLN A 110 -20.30 -16.26 6.49
CA GLN A 110 -20.61 -15.87 5.12
C GLN A 110 -19.68 -14.75 4.63
N ARG A 111 -19.36 -13.75 5.48
CA ARG A 111 -18.37 -12.70 5.16
C ARG A 111 -17.00 -13.31 4.85
N ARG A 112 -16.54 -14.27 5.65
CA ARG A 112 -15.28 -15.00 5.39
C ARG A 112 -15.36 -15.79 4.09
N ALA A 113 -16.46 -16.49 3.83
CA ALA A 113 -16.66 -17.24 2.59
C ALA A 113 -16.65 -16.33 1.36
N VAL A 114 -17.31 -15.16 1.41
CA VAL A 114 -17.29 -14.15 0.32
C VAL A 114 -15.87 -13.59 0.14
N SER A 115 -15.17 -13.28 1.22
CA SER A 115 -13.77 -12.80 1.16
C SER A 115 -12.85 -13.83 0.50
N GLY A 116 -12.88 -15.07 0.97
CA GLY A 116 -12.10 -16.16 0.36
C GLY A 116 -12.52 -16.45 -1.07
N GLY A 117 -13.82 -16.45 -1.36
CA GLY A 117 -14.38 -16.62 -2.71
C GLY A 117 -13.88 -15.57 -3.70
N ALA A 118 -13.79 -14.31 -3.27
CA ALA A 118 -13.23 -13.23 -4.09
C ALA A 118 -11.75 -13.48 -4.44
N VAL A 119 -10.93 -13.94 -3.48
CA VAL A 119 -9.53 -14.28 -3.74
C VAL A 119 -9.42 -15.46 -4.70
N LEU A 120 -10.20 -16.53 -4.49
CA LEU A 120 -10.20 -17.69 -5.39
C LEU A 120 -10.61 -17.31 -6.81
N LEU A 121 -11.65 -16.48 -6.96
CA LEU A 121 -12.09 -16.00 -8.27
C LEU A 121 -10.96 -15.23 -8.98
N ILE A 122 -10.23 -14.37 -8.27
CA ILE A 122 -9.09 -13.63 -8.85
C ILE A 122 -7.96 -14.57 -9.23
N ILE A 123 -7.62 -15.57 -8.42
CA ILE A 123 -6.63 -16.58 -8.77
C ILE A 123 -7.03 -17.29 -10.07
N ILE A 124 -8.30 -17.72 -10.20
CA ILE A 124 -8.82 -18.39 -11.40
C ILE A 124 -8.76 -17.47 -12.62
N LEU A 125 -9.12 -16.19 -12.46
CA LEU A 125 -9.07 -15.21 -13.55
C LEU A 125 -7.63 -14.91 -14.00
N LEU A 126 -6.70 -14.82 -13.06
CA LEU A 126 -5.29 -14.58 -13.34
C LEU A 126 -4.56 -15.83 -13.85
N TYR A 127 -5.14 -17.02 -13.68
CA TYR A 127 -4.59 -18.28 -14.19
C TYR A 127 -4.81 -18.45 -15.71
N ARG A 128 -4.92 -17.33 -16.44
CA ARG A 128 -5.10 -17.27 -17.90
C ARG A 128 -4.03 -16.38 -18.51
N LYS A 129 -3.82 -16.54 -19.82
CA LYS A 129 -3.02 -15.58 -20.60
C LYS A 129 -3.77 -14.24 -20.66
N ILE A 130 -3.15 -13.16 -20.24
CA ILE A 130 -3.81 -11.86 -20.12
C ILE A 130 -3.25 -10.92 -21.21
N ASP A 131 -3.92 -10.90 -22.34
CA ASP A 131 -3.56 -10.02 -23.47
C ASP A 131 -4.18 -8.60 -23.36
N SER A 132 -5.04 -8.36 -22.34
CA SER A 132 -5.86 -7.13 -22.23
C SER A 132 -5.75 -6.38 -20.92
N ILE A 133 -4.68 -6.59 -20.14
CA ILE A 133 -4.51 -5.98 -18.78
C ILE A 133 -4.67 -4.45 -18.80
N GLY A 134 -4.08 -3.78 -19.81
CA GLY A 134 -4.13 -2.33 -19.91
C GLY A 134 -5.54 -1.77 -20.12
N LYS A 135 -6.37 -2.46 -20.93
CA LYS A 135 -7.76 -2.04 -21.18
C LYS A 135 -8.64 -2.22 -19.93
N ILE A 136 -8.47 -3.35 -19.25
CA ILE A 136 -9.15 -3.62 -17.98
C ILE A 136 -8.78 -2.55 -16.94
N GLY A 137 -7.49 -2.23 -16.78
CA GLY A 137 -7.03 -1.19 -15.88
C GLY A 137 -7.64 0.19 -16.15
N LEU A 138 -7.80 0.57 -17.43
CA LEU A 138 -8.40 1.86 -17.80
C LEU A 138 -9.89 1.95 -17.45
N VAL A 139 -10.65 0.88 -17.74
CA VAL A 139 -12.08 0.81 -17.38
C VAL A 139 -12.26 0.87 -15.86
N MET A 140 -11.41 0.16 -15.15
CA MET A 140 -11.41 0.13 -13.69
C MET A 140 -11.06 1.50 -13.08
N TRP A 141 -10.09 2.21 -13.67
CA TRP A 141 -9.76 3.57 -13.26
C TRP A 141 -10.93 4.53 -13.49
N GLY A 142 -11.65 4.37 -14.59
CA GLY A 142 -12.90 5.11 -14.84
C GLY A 142 -13.94 4.89 -13.75
N ALA A 143 -14.14 3.65 -13.30
CA ALA A 143 -15.06 3.34 -12.21
C ALA A 143 -14.63 3.97 -10.87
N VAL A 144 -13.32 3.99 -10.57
CA VAL A 144 -12.78 4.67 -9.38
C VAL A 144 -13.09 6.16 -9.41
N LEU A 145 -12.78 6.84 -10.52
CA LEU A 145 -13.01 8.28 -10.66
C LEU A 145 -14.51 8.62 -10.61
N LEU A 146 -15.35 7.78 -11.21
CA LEU A 146 -16.81 7.94 -11.15
C LEU A 146 -17.33 7.81 -9.72
N THR A 147 -16.86 6.82 -8.97
CA THR A 147 -17.26 6.62 -7.57
C THR A 147 -16.81 7.80 -6.71
N LEU A 148 -15.56 8.21 -6.78
CA LEU A 148 -15.04 9.34 -6.02
C LEU A 148 -15.72 10.65 -6.44
N GLY A 149 -15.89 10.87 -7.74
CA GLY A 149 -16.57 12.03 -8.28
C GLY A 149 -18.01 12.13 -7.79
N TRP A 150 -18.75 11.02 -7.78
CA TRP A 150 -20.13 10.98 -7.25
C TRP A 150 -20.18 11.35 -5.77
N ILE A 151 -19.28 10.79 -4.95
CA ILE A 151 -19.21 11.11 -3.51
C ILE A 151 -18.86 12.58 -3.31
N ILE A 152 -17.82 13.08 -4.01
CA ILE A 152 -17.34 14.46 -3.85
C ILE A 152 -18.41 15.48 -4.30
N ILE A 153 -18.92 15.33 -5.50
CA ILE A 153 -19.95 16.24 -6.04
C ILE A 153 -21.21 16.13 -5.20
N GLY A 154 -21.68 14.91 -4.92
CA GLY A 154 -22.88 14.69 -4.12
C GLY A 154 -22.81 15.33 -2.73
N GLY A 155 -21.68 15.18 -2.04
CA GLY A 155 -21.50 15.77 -0.70
C GLY A 155 -21.36 17.28 -0.71
N LEU A 156 -20.60 17.84 -1.65
CA LEU A 156 -20.39 19.29 -1.73
C LEU A 156 -21.66 20.04 -2.15
N THR A 157 -22.49 19.43 -3.01
CA THR A 157 -23.74 20.07 -3.48
C THR A 157 -24.91 19.89 -2.53
N ASN A 158 -24.87 18.85 -1.67
CA ASN A 158 -25.96 18.50 -0.73
C ASN A 158 -25.48 18.47 0.72
N ALA A 159 -24.51 19.30 1.08
CA ALA A 159 -23.98 19.36 2.44
C ALA A 159 -25.10 19.71 3.43
N ARG A 160 -25.30 18.85 4.44
CA ARG A 160 -26.29 19.05 5.53
C ARG A 160 -25.67 19.85 6.68
N ILE A 161 -24.37 19.71 6.87
CA ILE A 161 -23.58 20.47 7.83
C ILE A 161 -22.79 21.52 7.01
N PRO A 162 -22.87 22.81 7.34
CA PRO A 162 -22.13 23.84 6.62
C PRO A 162 -20.64 23.50 6.56
N LEU A 163 -20.04 23.64 5.38
CA LEU A 163 -18.63 23.31 5.18
C LEU A 163 -17.72 24.14 6.10
N SER A 164 -18.11 25.40 6.39
CA SER A 164 -17.39 26.27 7.33
C SER A 164 -17.38 25.67 8.76
N GLU A 165 -18.50 25.12 9.22
CA GLU A 165 -18.62 24.46 10.52
C GLU A 165 -17.84 23.15 10.54
N THR A 166 -17.94 22.35 9.48
CA THR A 166 -17.16 21.11 9.31
C THR A 166 -15.66 21.40 9.38
N ILE A 167 -15.19 22.43 8.66
CA ILE A 167 -13.76 22.81 8.63
C ILE A 167 -13.32 23.40 9.96
N SER A 168 -14.11 24.28 10.58
CA SER A 168 -13.75 24.86 11.88
C SER A 168 -13.67 23.81 13.00
N GLY A 169 -14.55 22.80 12.97
CA GLY A 169 -14.51 21.67 13.91
C GLY A 169 -13.24 20.81 13.76
N MET A 170 -12.57 20.83 12.61
CA MET A 170 -11.32 20.10 12.39
C MET A 170 -10.11 20.80 13.04
N ILE A 171 -10.21 22.10 13.35
CA ILE A 171 -9.14 22.87 13.98
C ILE A 171 -9.23 22.61 15.50
N PRO A 172 -8.16 22.04 16.13
CA PRO A 172 -8.17 21.83 17.57
C PRO A 172 -8.33 23.18 18.32
N ALA A 173 -9.28 23.24 19.24
CA ALA A 173 -9.36 24.40 20.12
C ALA A 173 -8.08 24.44 20.99
N VAL A 174 -7.47 25.61 21.10
CA VAL A 174 -6.26 25.80 21.88
C VAL A 174 -6.51 25.35 23.33
N GLY A 175 -5.77 24.32 23.77
CA GLY A 175 -5.88 23.75 25.12
C GLY A 175 -6.85 22.57 25.28
N SER A 176 -7.57 22.14 24.24
CA SER A 176 -8.62 21.10 24.37
C SER A 176 -8.12 19.64 24.44
N VAL A 177 -6.87 19.37 24.05
CA VAL A 177 -6.27 18.02 24.11
C VAL A 177 -4.83 18.14 24.57
N SER A 178 -4.40 17.25 25.50
CA SER A 178 -2.98 17.16 25.84
C SER A 178 -2.21 16.77 24.56
N GLY A 179 -1.19 17.56 24.19
CA GLY A 179 -0.45 17.39 22.93
C GLY A 179 0.10 15.98 22.72
N GLY A 180 0.39 15.25 23.80
CA GLY A 180 0.86 13.86 23.76
C GLY A 180 -0.21 12.86 23.31
N LEU A 181 -1.45 13.00 23.78
CA LEU A 181 -2.57 12.12 23.38
C LEU A 181 -2.96 12.35 21.91
N LEU A 182 -2.97 13.60 21.47
CA LEU A 182 -3.22 13.93 20.06
C LEU A 182 -2.13 13.35 19.16
N ALA A 183 -0.86 13.48 19.54
CA ALA A 183 0.26 12.94 18.79
C ALA A 183 0.21 11.40 18.68
N ALA A 184 -0.11 10.71 19.77
CA ALA A 184 -0.27 9.25 19.77
C ALA A 184 -1.45 8.80 18.90
N GLY A 185 -2.59 9.47 18.99
CA GLY A 185 -3.77 9.21 18.16
C GLY A 185 -3.48 9.47 16.67
N LEU A 186 -2.79 10.57 16.35
CA LEU A 186 -2.37 10.87 14.99
C LEU A 186 -1.38 9.84 14.45
N GLY A 187 -0.45 9.34 15.27
CA GLY A 187 0.47 8.27 14.87
C GLY A 187 -0.28 7.01 14.46
N GLN A 188 -1.18 6.52 15.32
CA GLN A 188 -1.98 5.33 15.04
C GLN A 188 -2.95 5.51 13.85
N ALA A 189 -3.55 6.68 13.72
CA ALA A 189 -4.42 7.01 12.60
C ALA A 189 -3.61 7.10 11.28
N SER A 190 -2.38 7.65 11.34
CA SER A 190 -1.49 7.76 10.18
C SER A 190 -1.07 6.40 9.62
N VAL A 191 -0.91 5.38 10.48
CA VAL A 191 -0.71 3.98 10.02
C VAL A 191 -1.81 3.57 9.06
N LYS A 192 -3.06 3.94 9.33
CA LYS A 192 -4.21 3.59 8.50
C LYS A 192 -4.30 4.45 7.24
N THR A 193 -4.06 5.77 7.35
CA THR A 193 -4.13 6.67 6.18
C THR A 193 -2.97 6.43 5.22
N ILE A 194 -1.75 6.18 5.71
CA ILE A 194 -0.59 5.84 4.87
C ILE A 194 -0.88 4.60 4.03
N TYR A 195 -1.54 3.58 4.58
CA TYR A 195 -1.97 2.41 3.81
C TYR A 195 -2.75 2.81 2.54
N CYS A 196 -3.61 3.83 2.63
CA CYS A 196 -4.38 4.32 1.48
C CYS A 196 -3.52 5.09 0.45
N TYR A 197 -2.40 5.65 0.87
CA TYR A 197 -1.46 6.35 -0.02
C TYR A 197 -0.42 5.42 -0.65
N LEU A 198 -0.25 4.17 -0.18
CA LEU A 198 0.72 3.24 -0.76
C LEU A 198 0.41 2.95 -2.24
N GLY A 199 1.46 2.64 -3.00
CA GLY A 199 1.34 2.30 -4.43
C GLY A 199 1.97 3.32 -5.38
N TYR A 200 2.30 4.55 -4.94
CA TYR A 200 2.98 5.56 -5.77
C TYR A 200 4.32 5.06 -6.32
N TYR A 201 5.00 4.20 -5.59
CA TYR A 201 6.30 3.62 -5.97
C TYR A 201 6.18 2.44 -6.95
N ASN A 202 4.98 1.93 -7.23
CA ASN A 202 4.81 0.79 -8.14
C ASN A 202 5.27 1.09 -9.57
N VAL A 203 5.32 2.37 -9.94
CA VAL A 203 5.93 2.83 -11.19
C VAL A 203 7.39 2.40 -11.31
N CYS A 204 8.15 2.29 -10.22
CA CYS A 204 9.54 1.83 -10.22
C CYS A 204 9.67 0.33 -10.54
N HIS A 205 8.65 -0.48 -10.29
CA HIS A 205 8.67 -1.90 -10.68
C HIS A 205 8.61 -2.09 -12.19
N LEU A 206 8.09 -1.10 -12.92
CA LEU A 206 7.96 -1.07 -14.37
C LEU A 206 8.98 -0.13 -15.04
N GLY A 207 10.03 0.26 -14.33
CA GLY A 207 10.95 1.31 -14.77
C GLY A 207 11.52 1.10 -16.17
N SER A 208 11.83 -0.15 -16.56
CA SER A 208 12.34 -0.50 -17.89
C SER A 208 11.33 -0.31 -19.04
N GLU A 209 10.04 -0.23 -18.74
CA GLU A 209 8.96 -0.05 -19.73
C GLU A 209 8.58 1.43 -19.90
N ILE A 210 9.11 2.31 -19.05
CA ILE A 210 8.72 3.72 -19.02
C ILE A 210 9.56 4.54 -20.00
N ARG A 211 8.90 5.29 -20.86
CA ARG A 211 9.56 6.27 -21.74
C ARG A 211 10.11 7.43 -20.89
N ARG A 212 11.37 7.84 -21.15
CA ARG A 212 12.06 8.93 -20.40
C ARG A 212 11.94 8.76 -18.89
N PRO A 213 12.42 7.64 -18.32
CA PRO A 213 12.20 7.28 -16.92
C PRO A 213 12.73 8.33 -15.94
N THR A 214 13.83 8.99 -16.27
CA THR A 214 14.46 10.04 -15.45
C THR A 214 13.52 11.21 -15.13
N ARG A 215 12.56 11.50 -16.00
CA ARG A 215 11.57 12.57 -15.83
C ARG A 215 10.20 12.02 -15.43
N ASN A 216 9.77 10.95 -16.08
CA ASN A 216 8.40 10.46 -15.93
C ASN A 216 8.17 9.70 -14.63
N ILE A 217 9.19 9.02 -14.07
CA ILE A 217 9.06 8.36 -12.77
C ILE A 217 8.83 9.38 -11.65
N PRO A 218 9.70 10.40 -11.44
CA PRO A 218 9.44 11.43 -10.44
C PRO A 218 8.12 12.16 -10.65
N ALA A 219 7.84 12.63 -11.86
CA ALA A 219 6.63 13.38 -12.16
C ALA A 219 5.35 12.57 -11.85
N SER A 220 5.30 11.30 -12.25
CA SER A 220 4.14 10.44 -12.00
C SER A 220 3.91 10.19 -10.51
N MET A 221 4.97 10.06 -9.70
CA MET A 221 4.84 9.90 -8.25
C MET A 221 4.24 11.14 -7.59
N PHE A 222 4.83 12.31 -7.81
CA PHE A 222 4.35 13.55 -7.19
C PHE A 222 2.93 13.91 -7.64
N ILE A 223 2.64 13.83 -8.95
CA ILE A 223 1.29 14.08 -9.48
C ILE A 223 0.29 13.09 -8.88
N SER A 224 0.67 11.81 -8.74
CA SER A 224 -0.22 10.80 -8.16
C SER A 224 -0.50 11.08 -6.70
N ILE A 225 0.52 11.35 -5.88
CA ILE A 225 0.33 11.58 -4.44
C ILE A 225 -0.51 12.85 -4.21
N VAL A 226 -0.17 13.95 -4.86
CA VAL A 226 -0.92 15.20 -4.70
C VAL A 226 -2.36 15.04 -5.19
N GLY A 227 -2.56 14.46 -6.39
CA GLY A 227 -3.90 14.23 -6.94
C GLY A 227 -4.76 13.35 -6.04
N ILE A 228 -4.19 12.26 -5.52
CA ILE A 228 -4.90 11.35 -4.61
C ILE A 228 -5.14 12.02 -3.25
N ALA A 229 -4.20 12.82 -2.74
CA ALA A 229 -4.40 13.56 -1.50
C ALA A 229 -5.59 14.53 -1.61
N VAL A 230 -5.66 15.29 -2.71
CA VAL A 230 -6.80 16.17 -2.96
C VAL A 230 -8.11 15.40 -3.05
N LEU A 231 -8.14 14.29 -3.79
CA LEU A 231 -9.33 13.45 -3.91
C LEU A 231 -9.78 12.87 -2.57
N TYR A 232 -8.85 12.38 -1.75
CA TYR A 232 -9.18 11.82 -0.43
C TYR A 232 -9.64 12.89 0.56
N LEU A 233 -8.99 14.05 0.58
CA LEU A 233 -9.42 15.16 1.44
C LEU A 233 -10.81 15.66 1.06
N LEU A 234 -11.08 15.82 -0.25
CA LEU A 234 -12.41 16.22 -0.74
C LEU A 234 -13.46 15.13 -0.45
N MET A 235 -13.14 13.87 -0.67
CA MET A 235 -14.04 12.76 -0.35
C MET A 235 -14.39 12.72 1.14
N ASN A 236 -13.39 12.82 2.00
CA ASN A 236 -13.60 12.79 3.45
C ASN A 236 -14.43 13.98 3.92
N LEU A 237 -14.11 15.18 3.42
CA LEU A 237 -14.90 16.39 3.71
C LEU A 237 -16.35 16.23 3.27
N SER A 238 -16.57 15.72 2.05
CA SER A 238 -17.90 15.47 1.49
C SER A 238 -18.70 14.45 2.30
N VAL A 239 -18.07 13.40 2.75
CA VAL A 239 -18.73 12.37 3.57
C VAL A 239 -19.18 12.95 4.90
N VAL A 240 -18.31 13.67 5.63
CA VAL A 240 -18.66 14.17 6.97
C VAL A 240 -19.53 15.44 6.94
N SER A 241 -19.65 16.13 5.80
CA SER A 241 -20.64 17.20 5.61
C SER A 241 -22.07 16.68 5.47
N VAL A 242 -22.25 15.38 5.21
CA VAL A 242 -23.57 14.73 5.05
C VAL A 242 -23.85 13.76 6.21
N VAL A 243 -22.88 12.95 6.57
CA VAL A 243 -22.95 11.95 7.65
C VAL A 243 -22.12 12.46 8.82
N PRO A 244 -22.74 12.83 9.97
CA PRO A 244 -21.98 13.28 11.13
C PRO A 244 -20.88 12.29 11.52
N TRP A 245 -19.72 12.79 11.94
CA TRP A 245 -18.56 11.93 12.25
C TRP A 245 -18.85 10.90 13.33
N GLN A 246 -19.77 11.20 14.30
CA GLN A 246 -20.22 10.26 15.34
C GLN A 246 -20.92 9.03 14.75
N VAL A 247 -21.61 9.19 13.64
CA VAL A 247 -22.26 8.10 12.89
C VAL A 247 -21.24 7.41 11.99
N ALA A 248 -20.42 8.22 11.29
CA ALA A 248 -19.44 7.74 10.33
C ALA A 248 -18.40 6.79 10.98
N GLN A 249 -17.95 7.04 12.22
CA GLN A 249 -16.99 6.21 12.94
C GLN A 249 -17.44 4.76 13.19
N ASN A 250 -18.75 4.52 13.18
CA ASN A 250 -19.33 3.20 13.43
C ASN A 250 -19.89 2.55 12.14
N SER A 251 -19.78 3.22 11.00
CA SER A 251 -20.26 2.69 9.74
C SER A 251 -19.31 1.62 9.19
N GLU A 252 -19.85 0.44 8.89
CA GLU A 252 -19.09 -0.62 8.20
C GLU A 252 -18.98 -0.37 6.70
N PHE A 253 -19.90 0.40 6.10
CA PHE A 253 -19.99 0.69 4.67
C PHE A 253 -20.32 2.16 4.41
N ILE A 254 -19.41 3.01 4.80
CA ILE A 254 -19.59 4.47 4.87
C ILE A 254 -20.06 5.10 3.54
N VAL A 255 -19.60 4.60 2.38
CA VAL A 255 -20.03 5.10 1.07
C VAL A 255 -21.50 4.79 0.83
N SER A 256 -21.92 3.57 1.15
CA SER A 256 -23.33 3.16 1.01
C SER A 256 -24.23 3.97 1.94
N THR A 257 -23.83 4.15 3.20
CA THR A 257 -24.52 4.99 4.19
C THR A 257 -24.63 6.45 3.72
N PHE A 258 -23.55 7.01 3.15
CA PHE A 258 -23.55 8.36 2.60
C PHE A 258 -24.53 8.51 1.44
N VAL A 259 -24.47 7.61 0.44
CA VAL A 259 -25.35 7.65 -0.73
C VAL A 259 -26.79 7.38 -0.35
N GLU A 260 -27.04 6.47 0.60
CA GLU A 260 -28.38 6.19 1.13
C GLU A 260 -29.00 7.43 1.78
N THR A 261 -28.20 8.17 2.56
CA THR A 261 -28.61 9.40 3.23
C THR A 261 -29.03 10.49 2.24
N LEU A 262 -28.40 10.56 1.07
CA LEU A 262 -28.70 11.58 0.05
C LEU A 262 -29.76 11.16 -0.96
N TYR A 263 -29.70 9.92 -1.43
CA TYR A 263 -30.41 9.48 -2.62
C TYR A 263 -31.26 8.22 -2.40
N GLY A 264 -31.29 7.70 -1.16
CA GLY A 264 -32.07 6.52 -0.81
C GLY A 264 -31.37 5.19 -1.12
N SER A 265 -32.01 4.08 -0.70
CA SER A 265 -31.44 2.72 -0.71
C SER A 265 -31.12 2.19 -2.12
N GLY A 266 -31.91 2.57 -3.13
CA GLY A 266 -31.68 2.16 -4.51
C GLY A 266 -30.35 2.67 -5.05
N ALA A 267 -30.05 3.96 -4.86
CA ALA A 267 -28.79 4.58 -5.25
C ALA A 267 -27.60 4.01 -4.43
N ALA A 268 -27.82 3.74 -3.13
CA ALA A 268 -26.81 3.15 -2.26
C ALA A 268 -26.38 1.75 -2.73
N LYS A 269 -27.29 0.93 -3.23
CA LYS A 269 -26.98 -0.38 -3.84
C LYS A 269 -26.07 -0.21 -5.07
N VAL A 270 -26.38 0.76 -5.94
CA VAL A 270 -25.53 1.06 -7.12
C VAL A 270 -24.14 1.51 -6.69
N ALA A 271 -24.04 2.44 -5.72
CA ALA A 271 -22.75 2.88 -5.18
C ALA A 271 -21.96 1.71 -4.57
N THR A 272 -22.64 0.80 -3.86
CA THR A 272 -22.01 -0.40 -3.30
C THR A 272 -21.43 -1.28 -4.40
N VAL A 273 -22.16 -1.51 -5.50
CA VAL A 273 -21.64 -2.28 -6.64
C VAL A 273 -20.41 -1.62 -7.24
N LEU A 274 -20.39 -0.29 -7.37
CA LEU A 274 -19.20 0.44 -7.83
C LEU A 274 -18.00 0.25 -6.89
N VAL A 275 -18.21 0.32 -5.58
CA VAL A 275 -17.14 0.06 -4.58
C VAL A 275 -16.64 -1.38 -4.68
N LEU A 276 -17.53 -2.35 -4.87
CA LEU A 276 -17.16 -3.75 -5.08
C LEU A 276 -16.32 -3.93 -6.36
N LEU A 277 -16.66 -3.25 -7.45
CA LEU A 277 -15.86 -3.24 -8.67
C LEU A 277 -14.46 -2.64 -8.44
N VAL A 278 -14.38 -1.54 -7.68
CA VAL A 278 -13.09 -0.92 -7.30
C VAL A 278 -12.26 -1.88 -6.47
N ALA A 279 -12.86 -2.53 -5.47
CA ALA A 279 -12.19 -3.52 -4.63
C ALA A 279 -11.66 -4.70 -5.44
N PHE A 280 -12.48 -5.26 -6.30
CA PHE A 280 -12.13 -6.37 -7.17
C PHE A 280 -10.98 -6.02 -8.12
N SER A 281 -11.01 -4.80 -8.68
CA SER A 281 -9.96 -4.25 -9.53
C SER A 281 -8.61 -4.17 -8.82
N SER A 282 -8.64 -3.64 -7.62
CA SER A 282 -7.45 -3.49 -6.79
C SER A 282 -6.84 -4.86 -6.45
N LEU A 283 -7.66 -5.82 -6.04
CA LEU A 283 -7.21 -7.20 -5.77
C LEU A 283 -6.55 -7.84 -6.99
N PHE A 284 -7.17 -7.68 -8.17
CA PHE A 284 -6.65 -8.19 -9.41
C PHE A 284 -5.27 -7.59 -9.75
N ALA A 285 -5.14 -6.27 -9.66
CA ALA A 285 -3.89 -5.56 -9.95
C ALA A 285 -2.78 -5.92 -8.96
N VAL A 286 -3.11 -5.99 -7.66
CA VAL A 286 -2.19 -6.33 -6.57
C VAL A 286 -1.62 -7.74 -6.74
N LEU A 287 -2.47 -8.75 -6.91
CA LEU A 287 -1.99 -10.14 -7.06
C LEU A 287 -1.18 -10.31 -8.35
N LEU A 288 -1.62 -9.68 -9.45
CA LEU A 288 -0.89 -9.67 -10.71
C LEU A 288 0.51 -9.07 -10.54
N GLY A 289 0.63 -7.90 -9.93
CA GLY A 289 1.90 -7.19 -9.73
C GLY A 289 2.84 -7.92 -8.80
N TYR A 290 2.38 -8.28 -7.60
CA TYR A 290 3.22 -8.94 -6.62
C TYR A 290 3.67 -10.35 -7.01
N SER A 291 2.92 -11.07 -7.85
CA SER A 291 3.33 -12.39 -8.33
C SER A 291 4.66 -12.36 -9.11
N ARG A 292 5.03 -11.22 -9.67
CA ARG A 292 6.28 -11.03 -10.42
C ARG A 292 7.50 -10.80 -9.53
N VAL A 293 7.33 -10.35 -8.28
CA VAL A 293 8.46 -10.02 -7.40
C VAL A 293 9.29 -11.25 -7.00
N PRO A 294 8.71 -12.33 -6.44
CA PRO A 294 9.47 -13.55 -6.15
C PRO A 294 10.04 -14.21 -7.40
N TYR A 295 9.31 -14.13 -8.52
CA TYR A 295 9.77 -14.66 -9.80
C TYR A 295 11.03 -13.95 -10.28
N ALA A 296 11.04 -12.62 -10.33
CA ALA A 296 12.19 -11.86 -10.79
C ALA A 296 13.44 -12.15 -9.95
N ALA A 297 13.30 -12.17 -8.63
CA ALA A 297 14.41 -12.48 -7.72
C ALA A 297 14.91 -13.94 -7.86
N ALA A 298 14.01 -14.87 -8.19
CA ALA A 298 14.39 -16.27 -8.42
C ALA A 298 15.10 -16.48 -9.76
N VAL A 299 14.71 -15.75 -10.81
CA VAL A 299 15.39 -15.74 -12.11
C VAL A 299 16.80 -15.16 -11.98
N ASP A 300 16.99 -14.09 -11.19
CA ASP A 300 18.30 -13.52 -10.84
C ASP A 300 19.17 -14.45 -9.96
N GLY A 301 18.65 -15.63 -9.57
CA GLY A 301 19.35 -16.56 -8.69
C GLY A 301 19.48 -16.09 -7.23
N GLN A 302 18.82 -15.00 -6.85
CA GLN A 302 18.89 -14.42 -5.50
C GLN A 302 17.81 -14.98 -4.55
N PHE A 303 16.86 -15.76 -5.08
CA PHE A 303 15.76 -16.33 -4.30
C PHE A 303 15.58 -17.84 -4.58
N PHE A 304 14.54 -18.45 -4.04
CA PHE A 304 14.29 -19.88 -4.19
C PHE A 304 13.91 -20.22 -5.65
N LYS A 305 14.62 -21.19 -6.25
CA LYS A 305 14.46 -21.57 -7.68
C LYS A 305 13.03 -21.98 -8.07
N ILE A 306 12.23 -22.45 -7.10
CA ILE A 306 10.84 -22.85 -7.36
C ILE A 306 9.99 -21.71 -7.93
N PHE A 307 10.25 -20.48 -7.48
CA PHE A 307 9.53 -19.29 -7.94
C PHE A 307 9.94 -18.82 -9.36
N ALA A 308 11.05 -19.34 -9.91
CA ALA A 308 11.46 -19.05 -11.29
C ALA A 308 10.64 -19.81 -12.35
N ARG A 309 9.70 -20.68 -11.93
CA ARG A 309 8.90 -21.49 -12.85
C ARG A 309 7.78 -20.67 -13.50
N LEU A 310 7.76 -20.69 -14.83
CA LEU A 310 6.65 -20.20 -15.65
C LEU A 310 5.70 -21.33 -16.01
N HIS A 311 4.42 -20.99 -16.21
CA HIS A 311 3.45 -21.93 -16.74
C HIS A 311 3.82 -22.33 -18.18
N PRO A 312 3.94 -23.62 -18.52
CA PRO A 312 4.49 -24.07 -19.80
C PRO A 312 3.80 -23.47 -21.02
N ALA A 313 2.47 -23.42 -21.03
CA ALA A 313 1.69 -22.92 -22.17
C ALA A 313 1.37 -21.41 -22.10
N LYS A 314 1.26 -20.82 -20.90
CA LYS A 314 0.73 -19.47 -20.70
C LYS A 314 1.80 -18.44 -20.31
N GLN A 315 3.04 -18.89 -20.03
CA GLN A 315 4.23 -18.06 -19.77
C GLN A 315 4.05 -16.99 -18.67
N PHE A 316 3.38 -17.33 -17.55
CA PHE A 316 3.27 -16.47 -16.37
C PHE A 316 3.79 -17.21 -15.12
N PRO A 317 4.19 -16.49 -14.03
CA PRO A 317 4.78 -17.08 -12.84
C PRO A 317 3.72 -17.73 -11.94
N TYR A 318 3.26 -18.93 -12.32
CA TYR A 318 2.15 -19.62 -11.68
C TYR A 318 2.44 -20.02 -10.22
N VAL A 319 3.69 -20.37 -9.89
CA VAL A 319 4.06 -20.74 -8.51
C VAL A 319 3.91 -19.52 -7.58
N SER A 320 4.43 -18.36 -7.99
CA SER A 320 4.29 -17.13 -7.22
C SER A 320 2.82 -16.73 -7.08
N LEU A 321 2.04 -16.83 -8.17
CA LEU A 321 0.61 -16.50 -8.17
C LEU A 321 -0.17 -17.38 -7.17
N LEU A 322 0.02 -18.69 -7.26
CA LEU A 322 -0.70 -19.65 -6.42
C LEU A 322 -0.26 -19.55 -4.95
N PHE A 323 1.02 -19.31 -4.70
CA PHE A 323 1.54 -19.16 -3.34
C PHE A 323 0.99 -17.90 -2.67
N LEU A 324 1.12 -16.74 -3.33
CA LEU A 324 0.65 -15.47 -2.77
C LEU A 324 -0.89 -15.43 -2.67
N GLY A 325 -1.58 -15.92 -3.69
CA GLY A 325 -3.03 -16.01 -3.69
C GLY A 325 -3.56 -16.98 -2.65
N GLY A 326 -2.93 -18.17 -2.52
CA GLY A 326 -3.30 -19.17 -1.51
C GLY A 326 -3.11 -18.68 -0.08
N LEU A 327 -1.98 -18.02 0.22
CA LEU A 327 -1.80 -17.37 1.53
C LEU A 327 -2.78 -16.21 1.72
N GLY A 328 -3.04 -15.41 0.68
CA GLY A 328 -4.04 -14.35 0.72
C GLY A 328 -5.43 -14.87 1.03
N PHE A 329 -5.81 -16.01 0.45
CA PHE A 329 -7.04 -16.72 0.78
C PHE A 329 -7.09 -17.09 2.26
N VAL A 330 -6.06 -17.77 2.79
CA VAL A 330 -6.00 -18.16 4.20
C VAL A 330 -6.09 -16.94 5.13
N PHE A 331 -5.32 -15.89 4.83
CA PHE A 331 -5.31 -14.67 5.66
C PHE A 331 -6.64 -13.93 5.62
N SER A 332 -7.36 -13.97 4.50
CA SER A 332 -8.68 -13.35 4.39
C SER A 332 -9.76 -14.03 5.24
N LEU A 333 -9.53 -15.31 5.62
CA LEU A 333 -10.41 -16.07 6.51
C LEU A 333 -10.08 -15.88 7.99
N LEU A 334 -8.80 -15.59 8.32
CA LEU A 334 -8.31 -15.64 9.70
C LEU A 334 -8.22 -14.26 10.36
N PHE A 335 -7.87 -13.22 9.61
CA PHE A 335 -7.52 -11.92 10.18
C PHE A 335 -8.65 -10.89 10.06
N ARG A 336 -8.55 -9.83 10.90
CA ARG A 336 -9.41 -8.66 10.84
C ARG A 336 -8.73 -7.55 10.02
N LEU A 337 -9.53 -6.73 9.33
CA LEU A 337 -9.04 -5.70 8.42
C LEU A 337 -8.05 -4.73 9.08
N GLY A 338 -8.36 -4.23 10.28
CA GLY A 338 -7.49 -3.28 10.99
C GLY A 338 -6.12 -3.87 11.35
N ASP A 339 -6.09 -5.14 11.76
CA ASP A 339 -4.85 -5.85 12.11
C ASP A 339 -3.99 -6.08 10.86
N VAL A 340 -4.64 -6.48 9.77
CA VAL A 340 -3.97 -6.70 8.47
C VAL A 340 -3.31 -5.41 7.97
N ILE A 341 -4.01 -4.27 8.00
CA ILE A 341 -3.47 -2.97 7.58
C ILE A 341 -2.23 -2.61 8.41
N THR A 342 -2.31 -2.79 9.72
CA THR A 342 -1.20 -2.47 10.63
C THR A 342 0.00 -3.39 10.40
N ALA A 343 -0.24 -4.69 10.21
CA ALA A 343 0.79 -5.69 9.94
C ALA A 343 1.52 -5.42 8.60
N ILE A 344 0.79 -5.04 7.54
CA ILE A 344 1.37 -4.68 6.25
C ILE A 344 2.45 -3.60 6.41
N LEU A 345 2.14 -2.55 7.17
CA LEU A 345 3.08 -1.45 7.38
C LEU A 345 4.26 -1.86 8.26
N ALA A 346 4.00 -2.48 9.40
CA ALA A 346 5.05 -2.91 10.32
C ALA A 346 6.11 -3.78 9.62
N MET A 347 5.71 -4.66 8.70
CA MET A 347 6.63 -5.51 7.95
C MET A 347 7.47 -4.75 6.93
N ARG A 348 6.95 -3.68 6.31
CA ARG A 348 7.62 -2.98 5.20
C ARG A 348 8.61 -1.93 5.65
N ILE A 349 8.32 -1.26 6.77
CA ILE A 349 9.00 -0.02 7.14
C ILE A 349 10.50 -0.20 7.24
N VAL A 350 10.97 -1.21 7.96
CA VAL A 350 12.39 -1.36 8.29
C VAL A 350 13.24 -1.63 7.05
N ILE A 351 12.85 -2.60 6.23
CA ILE A 351 13.65 -3.01 5.07
C ILE A 351 13.37 -2.13 3.85
N GLN A 352 12.09 -1.94 3.51
CA GLN A 352 11.75 -1.28 2.26
C GLN A 352 11.91 0.24 2.35
N PHE A 353 11.37 0.89 3.37
CA PHE A 353 11.39 2.35 3.44
C PHE A 353 12.67 2.86 4.12
N VAL A 354 12.94 2.47 5.36
CA VAL A 354 14.13 2.93 6.08
C VAL A 354 15.41 2.38 5.44
N GLY A 355 15.47 1.08 5.15
CA GLY A 355 16.62 0.46 4.50
C GLY A 355 16.94 1.12 3.15
N GLN A 356 15.93 1.42 2.35
CA GLN A 356 16.12 2.08 1.05
C GLN A 356 16.56 3.55 1.20
N ALA A 357 16.01 4.30 2.17
CA ALA A 357 16.44 5.67 2.46
C ALA A 357 17.89 5.73 2.94
N VAL A 358 18.29 4.85 3.86
CA VAL A 358 19.70 4.70 4.27
C VAL A 358 20.58 4.29 3.08
N GLY A 359 20.08 3.40 2.22
CA GLY A 359 20.77 2.99 0.99
C GLY A 359 21.06 4.17 0.06
N LEU A 360 20.12 5.12 -0.07
CA LEU A 360 20.35 6.34 -0.86
C LEU A 360 21.46 7.21 -0.27
N LEU A 361 21.52 7.38 1.06
CA LEU A 361 22.63 8.08 1.72
C LEU A 361 23.99 7.42 1.43
N LEU A 362 24.04 6.09 1.43
CA LEU A 362 25.27 5.34 1.11
C LEU A 362 25.66 5.50 -0.36
N LEU A 363 24.69 5.56 -1.27
CA LEU A 363 24.95 5.79 -2.70
C LEU A 363 25.54 7.17 -2.95
N HIS A 364 25.00 8.21 -2.33
CA HIS A 364 25.55 9.57 -2.44
C HIS A 364 26.98 9.72 -1.89
N ARG A 365 27.41 8.86 -0.97
CA ARG A 365 28.81 8.81 -0.50
C ARG A 365 29.73 8.09 -1.47
N ARG A 366 29.22 7.24 -2.35
CA ARG A 366 30.02 6.36 -3.23
C ARG A 366 29.98 6.75 -4.70
N ARG A 367 28.97 7.50 -5.14
CA ARG A 367 28.76 7.89 -6.52
C ARG A 367 28.86 9.40 -6.69
N ALA A 368 29.28 9.82 -7.87
CA ALA A 368 29.26 11.25 -8.19
C ALA A 368 27.82 11.79 -8.25
N ILE A 369 27.67 13.05 -7.89
CA ILE A 369 26.36 13.72 -7.94
C ILE A 369 25.79 13.71 -9.38
N ALA A 370 26.66 13.70 -10.40
CA ALA A 370 26.24 13.64 -11.81
C ALA A 370 25.49 12.36 -12.19
N ASP A 371 25.64 11.27 -11.43
CA ASP A 371 24.99 9.98 -11.68
C ASP A 371 23.48 9.99 -11.29
N PHE A 372 22.99 11.08 -10.67
CA PHE A 372 21.59 11.22 -10.28
C PHE A 372 20.87 12.21 -11.19
N PRO A 373 20.11 11.72 -12.20
CA PRO A 373 19.42 12.57 -13.16
C PRO A 373 18.26 13.38 -12.56
N PHE A 374 17.62 12.85 -11.52
CA PHE A 374 16.71 13.60 -10.66
C PHE A 374 17.39 13.80 -9.30
N ARG A 375 17.47 15.05 -8.85
CA ARG A 375 18.06 15.41 -7.56
C ARG A 375 16.98 15.96 -6.65
N MET A 376 16.83 15.36 -5.48
CA MET A 376 15.92 15.90 -4.49
C MET A 376 16.44 17.26 -3.98
N PRO A 377 15.57 18.25 -3.80
CA PRO A 377 15.97 19.51 -3.18
C PRO A 377 16.36 19.28 -1.72
N LEU A 378 17.27 20.14 -1.21
CA LEU A 378 17.68 20.15 0.20
C LEU A 378 18.28 18.82 0.72
N PHE A 379 18.87 17.98 -0.16
CA PHE A 379 19.57 16.77 0.30
C PHE A 379 20.62 17.11 1.39
N PRO A 380 20.72 16.35 2.52
CA PRO A 380 20.05 15.09 2.82
C PRO A 380 18.74 15.22 3.64
N LEU A 381 18.23 16.42 3.85
CA LEU A 381 17.10 16.68 4.77
C LEU A 381 15.85 15.84 4.47
N PRO A 382 15.36 15.70 3.21
CA PRO A 382 14.18 14.84 2.95
C PRO A 382 14.43 13.38 3.29
N VAL A 383 15.67 12.87 3.13
CA VAL A 383 16.00 11.48 3.46
C VAL A 383 15.97 11.26 4.98
N VAL A 384 16.53 12.20 5.75
CA VAL A 384 16.52 12.14 7.22
C VAL A 384 15.08 12.23 7.74
N LEU A 385 14.28 13.13 7.17
CA LEU A 385 12.86 13.24 7.50
C LEU A 385 12.11 11.95 7.16
N ALA A 386 12.34 11.36 5.99
CA ALA A 386 11.73 10.08 5.60
C ALA A 386 12.04 8.98 6.62
N ILE A 387 13.32 8.82 7.01
CA ILE A 387 13.72 7.84 8.03
C ILE A 387 13.01 8.11 9.35
N SER A 388 13.02 9.36 9.83
CA SER A 388 12.43 9.74 11.12
C SER A 388 10.92 9.48 11.15
N VAL A 389 10.22 9.85 10.09
CA VAL A 389 8.77 9.68 9.98
C VAL A 389 8.39 8.21 9.85
N TRP A 390 9.14 7.42 9.05
CA TRP A 390 8.89 5.99 8.96
C TRP A 390 9.17 5.26 10.27
N LEU A 391 10.18 5.66 11.04
CA LEU A 391 10.41 5.12 12.38
C LEU A 391 9.27 5.51 13.33
N PHE A 392 8.80 6.77 13.29
CA PHE A 392 7.64 7.20 14.06
C PHE A 392 6.40 6.35 13.73
N VAL A 393 6.12 6.11 12.44
CA VAL A 393 5.02 5.24 12.02
C VAL A 393 5.22 3.80 12.50
N PHE A 394 6.45 3.27 12.42
CA PHE A 394 6.78 1.93 12.90
C PHE A 394 6.48 1.77 14.39
N PHE A 395 6.93 2.70 15.23
CA PHE A 395 6.63 2.69 16.66
C PHE A 395 5.14 2.89 16.95
N SER A 396 4.41 3.59 16.09
CA SER A 396 2.97 3.80 16.21
C SER A 396 2.13 2.55 15.85
N THR A 397 2.71 1.53 15.21
CA THR A 397 1.99 0.26 14.93
C THR A 397 1.69 -0.54 16.20
N GLY A 398 2.43 -0.31 17.28
CA GLY A 398 2.29 -1.02 18.54
C GLY A 398 3.21 -2.25 18.65
N LEU A 399 3.54 -2.60 19.88
CA LEU A 399 4.53 -3.63 20.20
C LEU A 399 4.29 -4.99 19.53
N PRO A 400 3.06 -5.55 19.47
CA PRO A 400 2.82 -6.85 18.83
C PRO A 400 3.19 -6.86 17.34
N PHE A 401 2.81 -5.80 16.61
CA PHE A 401 3.09 -5.68 15.18
C PHE A 401 4.57 -5.39 14.90
N MET A 402 5.22 -4.57 15.73
CA MET A 402 6.66 -4.34 15.66
C MET A 402 7.43 -5.65 15.83
N LEU A 403 7.11 -6.42 16.87
CA LEU A 403 7.76 -7.71 17.14
C LEU A 403 7.50 -8.71 16.02
N SER A 404 6.28 -8.77 15.47
CA SER A 404 5.98 -9.65 14.34
C SER A 404 6.80 -9.30 13.09
N GLY A 405 6.92 -8.00 12.77
CA GLY A 405 7.74 -7.52 11.66
C GLY A 405 9.23 -7.87 11.84
N LEU A 406 9.78 -7.63 13.04
CA LEU A 406 11.17 -7.96 13.36
C LEU A 406 11.41 -9.49 13.38
N THR A 407 10.46 -10.27 13.84
CA THR A 407 10.54 -11.76 13.82
C THR A 407 10.61 -12.26 12.38
N ILE A 408 9.79 -11.71 11.46
CA ILE A 408 9.82 -12.09 10.04
C ILE A 408 11.18 -11.73 9.41
N ILE A 409 11.74 -10.57 9.75
CA ILE A 409 13.09 -10.18 9.31
C ILE A 409 14.13 -11.17 9.86
N GLY A 410 14.07 -11.51 11.15
CA GLY A 410 14.95 -12.49 11.78
C GLY A 410 14.89 -13.87 11.11
N LEU A 411 13.69 -14.38 10.87
CA LEU A 411 13.49 -15.64 10.13
C LEU A 411 14.03 -15.53 8.70
N GLY A 412 13.89 -14.39 8.04
CA GLY A 412 14.46 -14.13 6.72
C GLY A 412 15.98 -14.16 6.72
N ILE A 413 16.64 -13.60 7.75
CA ILE A 413 18.09 -13.67 7.92
C ILE A 413 18.54 -15.12 8.07
N VAL A 414 17.87 -15.91 8.91
CA VAL A 414 18.17 -17.32 9.11
C VAL A 414 18.01 -18.09 7.78
N ALA A 415 16.90 -17.89 7.08
CA ALA A 415 16.65 -18.51 5.77
C ALA A 415 17.71 -18.12 4.73
N PHE A 416 18.13 -16.85 4.71
CA PHE A 416 19.22 -16.39 3.86
C PHE A 416 20.54 -17.09 4.19
N LEU A 417 20.93 -17.16 5.46
CA LEU A 417 22.19 -17.78 5.89
C LEU A 417 22.21 -19.28 5.55
N ILE A 418 21.11 -20.00 5.76
CA ILE A 418 20.98 -21.39 5.37
C ILE A 418 21.16 -21.53 3.85
N SER A 419 20.46 -20.73 3.06
CA SER A 419 20.56 -20.74 1.59
C SER A 419 21.96 -20.38 1.10
N ALA A 420 22.61 -19.38 1.71
CA ALA A 420 23.97 -18.94 1.39
C ALA A 420 25.02 -20.02 1.69
N ARG A 421 24.85 -20.76 2.80
CA ARG A 421 25.73 -21.88 3.15
C ARG A 421 25.65 -23.01 2.11
N PHE A 422 24.45 -23.40 1.71
CA PHE A 422 24.29 -24.43 0.68
C PHE A 422 24.83 -24.04 -0.68
N ARG A 423 24.77 -22.73 -1.00
CA ARG A 423 25.24 -22.19 -2.29
C ARG A 423 26.69 -21.76 -2.26
N LYS A 424 27.41 -21.92 -1.13
CA LYS A 424 28.78 -21.44 -0.91
C LYS A 424 28.98 -19.98 -1.31
N GLN A 425 28.08 -19.10 -0.87
CA GLN A 425 28.05 -17.68 -1.20
C GLN A 425 28.23 -16.85 0.06
N TRP A 426 28.52 -15.54 -0.10
CA TRP A 426 28.69 -14.66 1.06
C TRP A 426 27.56 -14.86 2.10
N PRO A 427 27.85 -14.99 3.40
CA PRO A 427 29.17 -14.84 4.06
C PRO A 427 30.04 -16.12 4.09
N PHE A 428 29.63 -17.20 3.47
CA PHE A 428 30.29 -18.53 3.50
C PHE A 428 31.09 -18.82 2.23
N GLU A 429 31.58 -17.78 1.53
CA GLU A 429 32.48 -17.97 0.39
C GLU A 429 33.80 -18.57 0.91
N SER A 430 34.19 -19.74 0.38
CA SER A 430 35.56 -20.22 0.58
C SER A 430 36.50 -19.22 -0.09
N VAL A 431 37.36 -18.61 0.68
CA VAL A 431 38.49 -17.82 0.13
C VAL A 431 39.28 -18.81 -0.72
N SER A 432 39.07 -18.78 -2.06
CA SER A 432 39.98 -19.41 -2.97
C SER A 432 41.28 -18.62 -2.87
N SER A 433 42.25 -19.19 -2.18
CA SER A 433 43.66 -18.79 -2.15
C SER A 433 44.23 -18.65 -3.56
#